data_46084e32416589fcb1fe6ca00c80118e
#
_entry.id   46084e32416589fcb1fe6ca00c80118e
#
_cell.length_a   1.000
_cell.length_b   1.000
_cell.length_c   1.000
_cell.angle_alpha   90.00
_cell.angle_beta   90.00
_cell.angle_gamma   90.00
#
_symmetry.space_group_name_H-M   'P 1'
#
loop_
_entity.id
_entity.type
_entity.pdbx_description
1 polymer ?
#
loop_
_entity_poly.entity_id
_entity_poly.type
_entity_poly.pdbx_seq_one_letter_code
_entity_poly.pdbx_strand_id
1 'polypeptide(L)'
;MKKILTLGFFIICTLHYSQVAIGKASVSNTSSVSLEFGDTAAKGLLLPWVTNETAVAGAVPGTMIYDLNDKKVKYYKYDESKSSNVWFDLSVDGSGAANDSAQNALIENPSAKTSIGTPKTPDVPGILVLEDDNKAMVLPLVDKYSSIVNPSPGMMVFDTTNNMLCVFNGTNWSFWKN
;
A
#
# COMPACT_ATOMS: atom_id res chain seq x y z
N MET A 1 33.30 -36.21 -5.75
CA MET A 1 31.84 -36.17 -5.65
C MET A 1 31.35 -35.13 -4.61
N LYS A 2 31.88 -35.10 -3.36
CA LYS A 2 31.43 -34.11 -2.33
C LYS A 2 31.60 -32.63 -2.76
N LYS A 3 32.66 -32.25 -3.48
CA LYS A 3 32.91 -30.88 -3.92
C LYS A 3 31.95 -30.40 -5.03
N ILE A 4 31.46 -31.30 -5.88
CA ILE A 4 30.48 -30.98 -6.94
C ILE A 4 29.09 -30.76 -6.32
N LEU A 5 28.74 -31.52 -5.29
CA LEU A 5 27.48 -31.36 -4.57
C LEU A 5 27.39 -30.00 -3.84
N THR A 6 28.53 -29.56 -3.23
CA THR A 6 28.65 -28.28 -2.55
C THR A 6 28.51 -27.10 -3.53
N LEU A 7 29.12 -27.21 -4.72
CA LEU A 7 29.02 -26.18 -5.78
C LEU A 7 27.59 -26.09 -6.34
N GLY A 8 26.92 -27.24 -6.54
CA GLY A 8 25.50 -27.27 -6.98
C GLY A 8 24.54 -26.64 -5.97
N PHE A 9 24.74 -26.83 -4.67
CA PHE A 9 23.95 -26.23 -3.62
C PHE A 9 24.15 -24.70 -3.56
N PHE A 10 25.36 -24.20 -3.82
CA PHE A 10 25.67 -22.77 -3.81
C PHE A 10 25.01 -22.03 -4.99
N ILE A 11 24.86 -22.67 -6.15
CA ILE A 11 24.21 -22.09 -7.34
C ILE A 11 22.69 -21.97 -7.17
N ILE A 12 22.05 -22.87 -6.41
CA ILE A 12 20.61 -22.84 -6.16
C ILE A 12 20.22 -21.66 -5.22
N CYS A 13 21.13 -21.18 -4.38
CA CYS A 13 20.87 -20.11 -3.42
C CYS A 13 20.89 -18.69 -4.02
N THR A 14 21.18 -18.51 -5.32
CA THR A 14 21.35 -17.16 -5.91
C THR A 14 20.14 -16.61 -6.67
N LEU A 15 19.04 -17.35 -6.74
CA LEU A 15 17.83 -16.89 -7.43
C LEU A 15 16.78 -16.37 -6.42
N HIS A 16 17.06 -15.21 -5.84
CA HIS A 16 16.08 -14.53 -4.98
C HIS A 16 15.38 -13.42 -5.77
N TYR A 17 14.10 -13.61 -6.03
CA TYR A 17 13.22 -12.55 -6.53
C TYR A 17 12.56 -11.86 -5.33
N SER A 18 12.63 -10.53 -5.28
CA SER A 18 12.04 -9.71 -4.19
C SER A 18 10.60 -9.28 -4.47
N GLN A 19 9.97 -9.83 -5.51
CA GLN A 19 8.58 -9.49 -5.85
C GLN A 19 7.60 -10.31 -5.04
N VAL A 20 6.47 -9.67 -4.68
CA VAL A 20 5.38 -10.31 -3.94
C VAL A 20 4.10 -10.26 -4.76
N ALA A 21 3.49 -11.43 -4.94
CA ALA A 21 2.16 -11.57 -5.53
C ALA A 21 1.19 -12.03 -4.43
N ILE A 22 0.08 -11.30 -4.25
CA ILE A 22 -0.95 -11.61 -3.26
C ILE A 22 -2.21 -12.07 -3.99
N GLY A 23 -2.64 -13.31 -3.76
CA GLY A 23 -3.82 -13.86 -4.41
C GLY A 23 -3.62 -14.30 -5.87
N LYS A 24 -2.38 -14.40 -6.33
CA LYS A 24 -1.97 -14.92 -7.65
C LYS A 24 -0.61 -15.62 -7.56
N ALA A 25 -0.27 -16.42 -8.57
CA ALA A 25 0.93 -17.25 -8.55
C ALA A 25 2.23 -16.45 -8.71
N SER A 26 2.22 -15.35 -9.46
CA SER A 26 3.39 -14.51 -9.73
C SER A 26 2.96 -13.11 -10.15
N VAL A 27 3.88 -12.14 -10.06
CA VAL A 27 3.67 -10.81 -10.63
C VAL A 27 3.64 -10.85 -12.15
N SER A 28 2.89 -9.95 -12.78
CA SER A 28 2.74 -9.89 -14.24
C SER A 28 4.03 -9.47 -14.94
N ASN A 29 4.85 -8.65 -14.31
CA ASN A 29 6.12 -8.16 -14.84
C ASN A 29 7.16 -8.02 -13.73
N THR A 30 8.13 -8.93 -13.71
CA THR A 30 9.20 -8.97 -12.69
C THR A 30 10.18 -7.81 -12.78
N SER A 31 10.24 -7.10 -13.92
CA SER A 31 11.16 -5.97 -14.10
C SER A 31 10.62 -4.67 -13.55
N SER A 32 9.29 -4.51 -13.48
CA SER A 32 8.65 -3.22 -13.15
C SER A 32 7.65 -3.28 -11.99
N VAL A 33 7.41 -4.45 -11.40
CA VAL A 33 6.42 -4.63 -10.33
C VAL A 33 7.09 -5.25 -9.10
N SER A 34 6.98 -4.58 -7.95
CA SER A 34 7.42 -5.10 -6.65
C SER A 34 6.31 -5.83 -5.92
N LEU A 35 5.09 -5.32 -5.99
CA LEU A 35 3.91 -5.86 -5.32
C LEU A 35 2.71 -5.82 -6.26
N GLU A 36 2.01 -6.95 -6.40
CA GLU A 36 0.81 -7.07 -7.23
C GLU A 36 -0.25 -7.92 -6.54
N PHE A 37 -1.50 -7.47 -6.68
CA PHE A 37 -2.67 -8.19 -6.19
C PHE A 37 -3.36 -8.93 -7.33
N GLY A 38 -3.83 -10.15 -7.07
CA GLY A 38 -4.58 -10.95 -8.04
C GLY A 38 -6.03 -10.48 -8.19
N ASP A 39 -6.64 -10.82 -9.33
CA ASP A 39 -8.04 -10.52 -9.67
C ASP A 39 -9.00 -11.43 -8.88
N THR A 40 -8.90 -11.44 -7.59
CA THR A 40 -9.73 -12.29 -6.73
C THR A 40 -10.90 -11.50 -6.17
N ALA A 41 -12.04 -11.53 -6.89
CA ALA A 41 -13.35 -11.11 -6.39
C ALA A 41 -13.35 -9.80 -5.59
N ALA A 42 -13.65 -8.68 -6.19
CA ALA A 42 -14.05 -7.41 -5.57
C ALA A 42 -13.45 -7.13 -4.16
N LYS A 43 -12.13 -7.26 -4.02
CA LYS A 43 -11.37 -6.96 -2.79
C LYS A 43 -10.43 -5.80 -3.05
N GLY A 44 -10.21 -4.95 -2.05
CA GLY A 44 -9.31 -3.80 -2.13
C GLY A 44 -8.10 -3.92 -1.22
N LEU A 45 -7.15 -3.02 -1.40
CA LEU A 45 -6.07 -2.77 -0.45
C LEU A 45 -6.60 -1.89 0.67
N LEU A 46 -6.48 -2.34 1.92
CA LEU A 46 -6.81 -1.53 3.09
C LEU A 46 -5.55 -0.83 3.59
N LEU A 47 -5.60 0.49 3.64
CA LEU A 47 -4.52 1.32 4.18
C LEU A 47 -4.47 1.25 5.72
N PRO A 48 -3.30 1.48 6.33
CA PRO A 48 -3.18 1.58 7.78
C PRO A 48 -4.02 2.75 8.30
N TRP A 49 -4.77 2.48 9.38
CA TRP A 49 -5.51 3.50 10.11
C TRP A 49 -4.61 4.13 11.16
N VAL A 50 -4.51 5.45 11.13
CA VAL A 50 -3.74 6.22 12.11
C VAL A 50 -4.66 7.20 12.83
N THR A 51 -4.35 7.53 14.09
CA THR A 51 -5.17 8.46 14.89
C THR A 51 -5.31 9.82 14.22
N ASN A 52 -4.22 10.31 13.62
CA ASN A 52 -4.18 11.52 12.79
C ASN A 52 -2.86 11.57 12.00
N GLU A 53 -2.78 12.44 11.00
CA GLU A 53 -1.59 12.61 10.16
C GLU A 53 -0.31 12.99 10.92
N THR A 54 -0.43 13.69 12.05
CA THR A 54 0.74 14.12 12.86
C THR A 54 1.31 13.01 13.71
N ALA A 55 0.58 11.92 13.92
CA ALA A 55 1.07 10.74 14.62
C ALA A 55 2.09 9.94 13.78
N VAL A 56 2.15 10.17 12.47
CA VAL A 56 3.08 9.47 11.57
C VAL A 56 4.43 10.18 11.57
N ALA A 57 5.27 9.82 12.53
CA ALA A 57 6.60 10.39 12.63
C ALA A 57 7.49 9.96 11.46
N GLY A 58 8.21 10.93 10.86
CA GLY A 58 9.17 10.65 9.80
C GLY A 58 8.55 10.25 8.45
N ALA A 59 7.30 10.62 8.19
CA ALA A 59 6.66 10.36 6.90
C ALA A 59 7.53 10.83 5.72
N VAL A 60 7.67 9.99 4.70
CA VAL A 60 8.39 10.31 3.46
C VAL A 60 7.38 10.46 2.30
N PRO A 61 7.70 11.22 1.22
CA PRO A 61 6.83 11.28 0.06
C PRO A 61 6.45 9.90 -0.46
N GLY A 62 5.15 9.69 -0.73
CA GLY A 62 4.58 8.39 -1.08
C GLY A 62 3.96 7.62 0.11
N THR A 63 4.14 8.07 1.35
CA THR A 63 3.43 7.48 2.51
C THR A 63 1.93 7.68 2.35
N MET A 64 1.15 6.61 2.56
CA MET A 64 -0.31 6.60 2.46
C MET A 64 -0.95 6.10 3.75
N ILE A 65 -2.02 6.74 4.17
CA ILE A 65 -2.74 6.46 5.43
C ILE A 65 -4.25 6.64 5.26
N TYR A 66 -5.01 6.07 6.20
CA TYR A 66 -6.36 6.53 6.52
C TYR A 66 -6.30 7.27 7.86
N ASP A 67 -6.60 8.56 7.86
CA ASP A 67 -6.62 9.44 9.03
C ASP A 67 -7.98 9.31 9.74
N LEU A 68 -7.98 8.81 10.97
CA LEU A 68 -9.21 8.59 11.78
C LEU A 68 -9.83 9.91 12.27
N ASN A 69 -9.02 10.96 12.46
CA ASN A 69 -9.51 12.26 12.89
C ASN A 69 -10.30 12.95 11.77
N ASP A 70 -9.70 13.01 10.57
CA ASP A 70 -10.33 13.66 9.41
C ASP A 70 -11.25 12.71 8.63
N LYS A 71 -11.14 11.39 8.89
CA LYS A 71 -11.90 10.33 8.20
C LYS A 71 -11.63 10.34 6.69
N LYS A 72 -10.36 10.49 6.32
CA LYS A 72 -9.92 10.62 4.95
C LYS A 72 -8.74 9.71 4.63
N VAL A 73 -8.69 9.26 3.38
CA VAL A 73 -7.47 8.71 2.79
C VAL A 73 -6.57 9.87 2.42
N LYS A 74 -5.30 9.79 2.84
CA LYS A 74 -4.29 10.81 2.57
C LYS A 74 -3.01 10.19 2.03
N TYR A 75 -2.24 10.98 1.26
CA TYR A 75 -0.86 10.65 0.94
C TYR A 75 0.07 11.83 1.16
N TYR A 76 1.31 11.53 1.52
CA TYR A 76 2.34 12.54 1.79
C TYR A 76 3.09 12.85 0.51
N LYS A 77 3.24 14.13 0.17
CA LYS A 77 3.90 14.59 -1.05
C LYS A 77 4.68 15.87 -0.83
N TYR A 78 5.62 16.15 -1.72
CA TYR A 78 6.23 17.48 -1.82
C TYR A 78 5.24 18.45 -2.49
N ASP A 79 5.09 19.64 -1.92
CA ASP A 79 4.28 20.74 -2.47
C ASP A 79 5.21 21.88 -2.87
N GLU A 80 5.35 22.10 -4.17
CA GLU A 80 6.23 23.14 -4.72
C GLU A 80 5.81 24.54 -4.27
N SER A 81 4.50 24.81 -4.15
CA SER A 81 3.98 26.10 -3.73
C SER A 81 4.32 26.45 -2.29
N LYS A 82 4.50 25.46 -1.45
CA LYS A 82 4.87 25.58 -0.04
C LYS A 82 6.33 25.30 0.22
N SER A 83 7.06 24.82 -0.78
CA SER A 83 8.46 24.34 -0.67
C SER A 83 8.67 23.37 0.49
N SER A 84 7.68 22.52 0.75
CA SER A 84 7.66 21.56 1.86
C SER A 84 6.81 20.33 1.55
N ASN A 85 7.05 19.27 2.32
CA ASN A 85 6.18 18.10 2.26
C ASN A 85 4.88 18.36 3.02
N VAL A 86 3.77 17.90 2.45
CA VAL A 86 2.41 18.06 3.02
C VAL A 86 1.60 16.79 2.83
N TRP A 87 0.60 16.61 3.69
CA TRP A 87 -0.45 15.63 3.45
C TRP A 87 -1.47 16.16 2.45
N PHE A 88 -1.84 15.32 1.51
CA PHE A 88 -2.85 15.62 0.50
C PHE A 88 -4.02 14.66 0.64
N ASP A 89 -5.24 15.21 0.69
CA ASP A 89 -6.48 14.44 0.81
C ASP A 89 -6.83 13.77 -0.52
N LEU A 90 -6.85 12.43 -0.54
CA LEU A 90 -7.42 11.65 -1.64
C LEU A 90 -8.93 11.50 -1.50
N SER A 91 -9.47 11.55 -0.27
CA SER A 91 -10.91 11.60 -0.05
C SER A 91 -11.42 13.02 -0.24
N VAL A 92 -12.28 13.22 -1.22
CA VAL A 92 -12.89 14.54 -1.54
C VAL A 92 -13.92 14.93 -0.48
N ASP A 93 -14.63 13.93 0.04
CA ASP A 93 -15.69 14.11 1.04
C ASP A 93 -15.15 13.81 2.46
N GLY A 94 -15.45 14.70 3.42
CA GLY A 94 -15.07 14.56 4.83
C GLY A 94 -16.13 13.89 5.72
N SER A 95 -17.22 13.35 5.14
CA SER A 95 -18.28 12.67 5.89
C SER A 95 -17.96 11.22 6.26
N GLY A 96 -16.70 10.80 6.17
CA GLY A 96 -16.25 9.44 6.42
C GLY A 96 -16.63 8.91 7.80
N ALA A 97 -16.77 7.59 7.91
CA ALA A 97 -17.06 6.90 9.15
C ALA A 97 -16.12 5.70 9.32
N ALA A 98 -15.51 5.57 10.48
CA ALA A 98 -14.71 4.42 10.86
C ALA A 98 -15.00 4.03 12.30
N ASN A 99 -15.00 2.74 12.59
CA ASN A 99 -15.13 2.22 13.95
C ASN A 99 -13.80 1.55 14.32
N ASP A 100 -13.00 2.24 15.11
CA ASP A 100 -11.69 1.83 15.59
C ASP A 100 -11.71 1.13 16.96
N SER A 101 -12.89 0.86 17.50
CA SER A 101 -13.05 0.31 18.87
C SER A 101 -12.30 -1.01 19.08
N ALA A 102 -12.17 -1.84 18.05
CA ALA A 102 -11.40 -3.09 18.12
C ALA A 102 -9.88 -2.86 18.16
N GLN A 103 -9.40 -1.72 17.67
CA GLN A 103 -7.99 -1.39 17.56
C GLN A 103 -7.48 -0.56 18.74
N ASN A 104 -8.33 0.29 19.33
CA ASN A 104 -7.98 1.19 20.44
C ASN A 104 -7.46 0.48 21.70
N ALA A 105 -7.79 -0.79 21.90
CA ALA A 105 -7.32 -1.60 23.02
C ALA A 105 -6.00 -2.34 22.74
N LEU A 106 -5.49 -2.29 21.50
CA LEU A 106 -4.29 -3.00 21.10
C LEU A 106 -3.05 -2.10 21.28
N ILE A 107 -1.97 -2.71 21.76
CA ILE A 107 -0.67 -2.05 21.84
C ILE A 107 0.05 -2.27 20.52
N GLU A 108 0.41 -1.17 19.86
CA GLU A 108 1.19 -1.22 18.63
C GLU A 108 2.60 -1.77 18.90
N ASN A 109 3.09 -2.64 18.01
CA ASN A 109 4.47 -3.06 18.01
C ASN A 109 5.28 -2.11 17.12
N PRO A 110 6.11 -1.22 17.69
CA PRO A 110 6.85 -0.21 16.93
C PRO A 110 7.92 -0.82 16.00
N SER A 111 8.25 -2.11 16.18
CA SER A 111 9.19 -2.83 15.32
C SER A 111 8.53 -3.62 14.20
N ALA A 112 7.18 -3.60 14.11
CA ALA A 112 6.47 -4.31 13.06
C ALA A 112 6.67 -3.60 11.71
N LYS A 113 7.41 -4.24 10.81
CA LYS A 113 7.71 -3.71 9.47
C LYS A 113 7.84 -4.85 8.47
N THR A 114 7.34 -4.63 7.28
CA THR A 114 7.59 -5.47 6.10
C THR A 114 8.22 -4.60 5.01
N SER A 115 9.37 -5.02 4.49
CA SER A 115 10.04 -4.37 3.38
C SER A 115 10.08 -5.32 2.17
N ILE A 116 9.77 -4.80 0.99
CA ILE A 116 9.82 -5.51 -0.29
C ILE A 116 10.78 -4.75 -1.20
N GLY A 117 11.81 -5.43 -1.69
CA GLY A 117 12.84 -4.84 -2.53
C GLY A 117 14.21 -4.84 -1.86
N THR A 118 15.10 -3.96 -2.33
CA THR A 118 16.46 -3.83 -1.78
C THR A 118 16.47 -2.79 -0.67
N PRO A 119 16.75 -3.18 0.59
CA PRO A 119 16.73 -2.25 1.73
C PRO A 119 17.62 -1.04 1.51
N LYS A 120 17.10 0.14 1.81
CA LYS A 120 17.82 1.42 1.71
C LYS A 120 18.44 1.84 3.05
N THR A 121 19.47 2.65 2.97
CA THR A 121 20.12 3.27 4.12
C THR A 121 20.12 4.79 3.93
N PRO A 122 19.54 5.57 4.85
CA PRO A 122 18.88 5.15 6.10
C PRO A 122 17.58 4.40 5.87
N ASP A 123 17.16 3.61 6.87
CA ASP A 123 15.91 2.84 6.84
C ASP A 123 14.69 3.74 6.67
N VAL A 124 13.77 3.39 5.77
CA VAL A 124 12.54 4.15 5.51
C VAL A 124 11.47 3.73 6.50
N PRO A 125 10.87 4.66 7.26
CA PRO A 125 9.80 4.33 8.20
C PRO A 125 8.52 3.92 7.48
N GLY A 126 7.80 2.93 8.04
CA GLY A 126 6.53 2.44 7.50
C GLY A 126 6.26 0.98 7.86
N ILE A 127 4.99 0.59 7.95
CA ILE A 127 4.59 -0.79 8.22
C ILE A 127 4.78 -1.72 7.01
N LEU A 128 4.58 -1.19 5.80
CA LEU A 128 4.89 -1.82 4.53
C LEU A 128 5.66 -0.81 3.66
N VAL A 129 6.88 -1.15 3.29
CA VAL A 129 7.74 -0.28 2.49
C VAL A 129 8.18 -1.01 1.22
N LEU A 130 7.97 -0.39 0.06
CA LEU A 130 8.43 -0.87 -1.24
C LEU A 130 9.70 -0.10 -1.61
N GLU A 131 10.85 -0.78 -1.58
CA GLU A 131 12.16 -0.12 -1.62
C GLU A 131 12.89 -0.23 -2.97
N ASP A 132 12.26 -0.79 -3.99
CA ASP A 132 12.83 -0.83 -5.34
C ASP A 132 12.77 0.54 -6.03
N ASP A 133 13.84 0.93 -6.76
CA ASP A 133 13.92 2.23 -7.42
C ASP A 133 13.10 2.33 -8.71
N ASN A 134 12.91 1.20 -9.41
CA ASN A 134 12.31 1.15 -10.75
C ASN A 134 11.11 0.19 -10.83
N LYS A 135 10.52 -0.17 -9.71
CA LYS A 135 9.36 -1.05 -9.67
C LYS A 135 8.20 -0.37 -8.93
N ALA A 136 6.99 -0.73 -9.31
CA ALA A 136 5.76 -0.17 -8.78
C ALA A 136 4.92 -1.22 -8.06
N MET A 137 3.92 -0.76 -7.33
CA MET A 137 2.81 -1.55 -6.84
C MET A 137 1.67 -1.48 -7.86
N VAL A 138 1.11 -2.64 -8.21
CA VAL A 138 -0.16 -2.73 -8.93
C VAL A 138 -1.27 -2.91 -7.91
N LEU A 139 -2.19 -1.94 -7.84
CA LEU A 139 -3.36 -1.99 -6.96
C LEU A 139 -4.27 -3.17 -7.30
N PRO A 140 -5.11 -3.63 -6.36
CA PRO A 140 -6.19 -4.56 -6.68
C PRO A 140 -7.05 -4.03 -7.81
N LEU A 141 -7.17 -4.83 -8.89
CA LEU A 141 -8.00 -4.52 -10.04
C LEU A 141 -9.41 -5.07 -9.80
N VAL A 142 -10.42 -4.23 -9.97
CA VAL A 142 -11.83 -4.63 -9.88
C VAL A 142 -12.56 -4.19 -11.15
N ASP A 143 -13.55 -4.97 -11.60
CA ASP A 143 -14.35 -4.57 -12.75
C ASP A 143 -15.07 -3.25 -12.48
N LYS A 144 -15.70 -3.15 -11.30
CA LYS A 144 -16.37 -1.94 -10.81
C LYS A 144 -16.20 -1.80 -9.30
N TYR A 145 -15.92 -0.61 -8.83
CA TYR A 145 -15.86 -0.29 -7.39
C TYR A 145 -17.17 -0.65 -6.67
N SER A 146 -18.33 -0.51 -7.35
CA SER A 146 -19.66 -0.82 -6.80
C SER A 146 -19.91 -2.31 -6.57
N SER A 147 -19.07 -3.21 -7.09
CA SER A 147 -19.14 -4.66 -6.83
C SER A 147 -18.56 -5.05 -5.47
N ILE A 148 -17.89 -4.11 -4.79
CA ILE A 148 -17.33 -4.36 -3.46
C ILE A 148 -18.44 -4.27 -2.42
N VAL A 149 -18.69 -5.38 -1.73
CA VAL A 149 -19.67 -5.43 -0.66
C VAL A 149 -19.03 -5.04 0.66
N ASN A 150 -19.64 -4.08 1.39
CA ASN A 150 -19.15 -3.59 2.68
C ASN A 150 -17.68 -3.15 2.64
N PRO A 151 -17.31 -2.16 1.82
CA PRO A 151 -15.94 -1.67 1.79
C PRO A 151 -15.54 -1.10 3.16
N SER A 152 -14.30 -1.34 3.56
CA SER A 152 -13.76 -0.78 4.81
C SER A 152 -13.19 0.62 4.58
N PRO A 153 -13.29 1.53 5.57
CA PRO A 153 -12.65 2.85 5.49
C PRO A 153 -11.14 2.73 5.19
N GLY A 154 -10.64 3.55 4.28
CA GLY A 154 -9.25 3.47 3.82
C GLY A 154 -9.01 2.45 2.71
N MET A 155 -10.06 1.84 2.15
CA MET A 155 -9.92 0.91 1.03
C MET A 155 -9.57 1.64 -0.27
N MET A 156 -8.63 1.06 -1.02
CA MET A 156 -8.21 1.50 -2.35
C MET A 156 -8.33 0.38 -3.37
N VAL A 157 -8.80 0.71 -4.57
CA VAL A 157 -8.87 -0.17 -5.73
C VAL A 157 -8.70 0.62 -7.02
N PHE A 158 -8.38 -0.08 -8.11
CA PHE A 158 -8.46 0.47 -9.45
C PHE A 158 -9.67 -0.16 -10.18
N ASP A 159 -10.63 0.68 -10.57
CA ASP A 159 -11.80 0.30 -11.36
C ASP A 159 -11.41 0.23 -12.84
N THR A 160 -11.39 -0.98 -13.41
CA THR A 160 -10.92 -1.22 -14.78
C THR A 160 -11.96 -0.83 -15.83
N THR A 161 -13.25 -0.90 -15.51
CA THR A 161 -14.32 -0.49 -16.41
C THR A 161 -14.31 1.03 -16.64
N ASN A 162 -14.11 1.79 -15.56
CA ASN A 162 -14.15 3.25 -15.60
C ASN A 162 -12.75 3.88 -15.71
N ASN A 163 -11.67 3.08 -15.65
CA ASN A 163 -10.27 3.51 -15.67
C ASN A 163 -9.98 4.60 -14.63
N MET A 164 -10.23 4.30 -13.35
CA MET A 164 -10.04 5.28 -12.29
C MET A 164 -9.55 4.64 -10.99
N LEU A 165 -8.76 5.41 -10.25
CA LEU A 165 -8.44 5.11 -8.87
C LEU A 165 -9.65 5.44 -8.01
N CYS A 166 -10.04 4.51 -7.13
CA CYS A 166 -11.13 4.69 -6.18
C CYS A 166 -10.61 4.54 -4.75
N VAL A 167 -10.97 5.49 -3.87
CA VAL A 167 -10.66 5.43 -2.45
C VAL A 167 -11.93 5.61 -1.62
N PHE A 168 -12.11 4.80 -0.57
CA PHE A 168 -13.31 4.80 0.26
C PHE A 168 -13.01 5.39 1.64
N ASN A 169 -13.82 6.35 2.09
CA ASN A 169 -13.63 7.02 3.39
C ASN A 169 -14.48 6.43 4.53
N GLY A 170 -15.19 5.33 4.28
CA GLY A 170 -16.11 4.72 5.23
C GLY A 170 -17.60 5.07 4.98
N THR A 171 -17.87 6.05 4.12
CA THR A 171 -19.22 6.47 3.72
C THR A 171 -19.30 6.64 2.21
N ASN A 172 -18.34 7.32 1.61
CA ASN A 172 -18.33 7.69 0.19
C ASN A 172 -17.05 7.25 -0.51
N TRP A 173 -17.18 6.94 -1.80
CA TRP A 173 -16.05 6.75 -2.71
C TRP A 173 -15.63 8.09 -3.30
N SER A 174 -14.33 8.32 -3.35
CA SER A 174 -13.71 9.39 -4.12
C SER A 174 -13.00 8.82 -5.33
N PHE A 175 -13.04 9.51 -6.47
CA PHE A 175 -12.58 9.01 -7.75
C PHE A 175 -11.54 9.92 -8.37
N TRP A 176 -10.47 9.32 -8.89
CA TRP A 176 -9.37 10.02 -9.54
C TRP A 176 -9.18 9.43 -10.93
N LYS A 177 -9.48 10.25 -11.93
CA LYS A 177 -9.40 9.89 -13.35
C LYS A 177 -8.69 11.01 -14.11
N ASN A 178 -7.85 10.64 -15.11
CA ASN A 178 -7.30 11.57 -16.08
C ASN A 178 -8.34 11.98 -17.12
#